data_e6b86acbac065ad5e72679753dd03194
#
_entry.id   e6b86acbac065ad5e72679753dd03194
#
_cell.length_a   1.000
_cell.length_b   1.000
_cell.length_c   1.000
_cell.angle_alpha   90.00
_cell.angle_beta   90.00
_cell.angle_gamma   90.00
#
_symmetry.space_group_name_H-M   'P 1'
#
loop_
_entity.id
_entity.type
_entity.pdbx_description
1 polymer ?
#
loop_
_entity_poly.entity_id
_entity_poly.type
_entity_poly.pdbx_seq_one_letter_code
_entity_poly.pdbx_strand_id
1 'polypeptide(L)'
;LVDVIARKLVKSMAGAVSFEELVSYGQVGLLMAARRYDPAQEVPFRAFASYRVKGAMIDELRKLSHLPRRMHQRLRMLSAADEYSESAAPEVVGANAPSESREDAQRLLDEHMARMATAMAMGLIGSPALEEGEVTAADRESPEDRLVERQLREMLRSEVEALPEQEAELVRRHYFEGERFDHVAQDLGLSKSWASRLHTRAVGRLTKRLRPQI
;
A
#
# COMPACT_ATOMS: atom_id res chain seq x y z
N LEU A 1 -13.58 -12.92 11.78
CA LEU A 1 -12.80 -12.26 10.74
C LEU A 1 -12.21 -10.96 11.28
N VAL A 2 -13.03 -10.01 11.71
CA VAL A 2 -12.64 -8.71 12.25
C VAL A 2 -11.60 -8.84 13.36
N ASP A 3 -11.86 -9.67 14.38
CA ASP A 3 -10.97 -9.86 15.53
C ASP A 3 -9.59 -10.40 15.15
N VAL A 4 -9.54 -11.28 14.14
CA VAL A 4 -8.26 -11.85 13.66
C VAL A 4 -7.41 -10.76 13.01
N ILE A 5 -8.02 -9.90 12.20
CA ILE A 5 -7.34 -8.80 11.53
C ILE A 5 -6.92 -7.75 12.57
N ALA A 6 -7.81 -7.38 13.50
CA ALA A 6 -7.51 -6.43 14.56
C ALA A 6 -6.32 -6.88 15.43
N ARG A 7 -6.30 -8.16 15.87
CA ARG A 7 -5.16 -8.72 16.63
C ARG A 7 -3.82 -8.64 15.88
N LYS A 8 -3.83 -8.92 14.58
CA LYS A 8 -2.63 -8.80 13.75
C LYS A 8 -2.13 -7.36 13.67
N LEU A 9 -3.06 -6.40 13.51
CA LEU A 9 -2.72 -4.98 13.46
C LEU A 9 -2.23 -4.47 14.82
N VAL A 10 -2.89 -4.78 15.95
CA VAL A 10 -2.43 -4.42 17.30
C VAL A 10 -1.00 -4.91 17.52
N LYS A 11 -0.72 -6.18 17.18
CA LYS A 11 0.62 -6.75 17.30
C LYS A 11 1.64 -6.00 16.43
N SER A 12 1.26 -5.59 15.22
CA SER A 12 2.14 -4.84 14.33
C SER A 12 2.37 -3.40 14.80
N MET A 13 1.44 -2.85 15.61
CA MET A 13 1.45 -1.47 16.12
C MET A 13 2.01 -1.36 17.54
N ALA A 14 2.63 -2.43 18.06
CA ALA A 14 3.25 -2.46 19.40
C ALA A 14 2.35 -1.90 20.53
N GLY A 15 1.04 -2.09 20.44
CA GLY A 15 0.07 -1.66 21.45
C GLY A 15 -0.27 -0.17 21.45
N ALA A 16 0.13 0.58 20.44
CA ALA A 16 -0.19 2.02 20.33
C ALA A 16 -1.67 2.31 20.05
N VAL A 17 -2.46 1.28 19.77
CA VAL A 17 -3.89 1.39 19.45
C VAL A 17 -4.66 0.33 20.21
N SER A 18 -5.84 0.68 20.69
CA SER A 18 -6.73 -0.23 21.41
C SER A 18 -7.30 -1.30 20.45
N PHE A 19 -7.38 -2.53 20.95
CA PHE A 19 -8.01 -3.64 20.22
C PHE A 19 -9.48 -3.35 19.91
N GLU A 20 -10.21 -2.79 20.90
CA GLU A 20 -11.62 -2.47 20.81
C GLU A 20 -11.91 -1.42 19.74
N GLU A 21 -11.06 -0.39 19.63
CA GLU A 21 -11.18 0.63 18.59
C GLU A 21 -11.00 0.01 17.20
N LEU A 22 -10.00 -0.82 17.02
CA LEU A 22 -9.78 -1.53 15.75
C LEU A 22 -10.94 -2.45 15.40
N VAL A 23 -11.51 -3.15 16.37
CA VAL A 23 -12.70 -3.98 16.14
C VAL A 23 -13.87 -3.12 15.67
N SER A 24 -14.11 -1.96 16.29
CA SER A 24 -15.18 -1.03 15.89
C SER A 24 -15.00 -0.55 14.44
N TYR A 25 -13.79 -0.14 14.07
CA TYR A 25 -13.49 0.27 12.69
C TYR A 25 -13.65 -0.90 11.69
N GLY A 26 -13.23 -2.07 12.10
CA GLY A 26 -13.36 -3.28 11.27
C GLY A 26 -14.82 -3.72 11.09
N GLN A 27 -15.69 -3.54 12.06
CA GLN A 27 -17.12 -3.80 11.94
C GLN A 27 -17.78 -2.88 10.91
N VAL A 28 -17.42 -1.60 10.89
CA VAL A 28 -17.86 -0.66 9.85
C VAL A 28 -17.39 -1.12 8.48
N GLY A 29 -16.12 -1.51 8.35
CA GLY A 29 -15.56 -2.08 7.11
C GLY A 29 -16.29 -3.35 6.64
N LEU A 30 -16.65 -4.24 7.57
CA LEU A 30 -17.42 -5.44 7.29
C LEU A 30 -18.84 -5.13 6.78
N LEU A 31 -19.50 -4.16 7.40
CA LEU A 31 -20.83 -3.71 6.96
C LEU A 31 -20.78 -3.11 5.56
N MET A 32 -19.77 -2.30 5.27
CA MET A 32 -19.55 -1.74 3.93
C MET A 32 -19.25 -2.85 2.90
N ALA A 33 -18.47 -3.86 3.28
CA ALA A 33 -18.21 -5.01 2.43
C ALA A 33 -19.48 -5.77 2.10
N ALA A 34 -20.34 -6.05 3.10
CA ALA A 34 -21.60 -6.76 2.90
C ALA A 34 -22.55 -6.03 1.94
N ARG A 35 -22.59 -4.69 2.00
CA ARG A 35 -23.41 -3.86 1.09
C ARG A 35 -22.92 -3.83 -0.36
N ARG A 36 -21.63 -4.05 -0.59
CA ARG A 36 -20.98 -3.95 -1.91
C ARG A 36 -20.61 -5.30 -2.51
N TYR A 37 -20.85 -6.37 -1.78
CA TYR A 37 -20.52 -7.69 -2.26
C TYR A 37 -21.45 -8.12 -3.37
N ASP A 38 -20.86 -8.56 -4.47
CA ASP A 38 -21.56 -9.12 -5.63
C ASP A 38 -21.16 -10.61 -5.77
N PRO A 39 -22.08 -11.54 -5.50
CA PRO A 39 -21.83 -12.98 -5.63
C PRO A 39 -21.45 -13.41 -7.05
N ALA A 40 -21.84 -12.64 -8.07
CA ALA A 40 -21.55 -12.97 -9.47
C ALA A 40 -20.05 -12.86 -9.83
N GLN A 41 -19.24 -12.23 -8.97
CA GLN A 41 -17.80 -12.06 -9.17
C GLN A 41 -16.96 -13.30 -8.83
N GLU A 42 -17.57 -14.41 -8.41
CA GLU A 42 -16.93 -15.70 -8.06
C GLU A 42 -15.82 -15.59 -6.97
N VAL A 43 -15.68 -14.45 -6.30
CA VAL A 43 -14.75 -14.24 -5.20
C VAL A 43 -15.45 -14.59 -3.89
N PRO A 44 -14.91 -15.47 -3.03
CA PRO A 44 -15.51 -15.77 -1.74
C PRO A 44 -15.69 -14.52 -0.89
N PHE A 45 -16.89 -14.32 -0.30
CA PHE A 45 -17.19 -13.16 0.55
C PHE A 45 -16.12 -12.92 1.61
N ARG A 46 -15.59 -13.99 2.23
CA ARG A 46 -14.55 -13.88 3.25
C ARG A 46 -13.26 -13.22 2.73
N ALA A 47 -12.85 -13.52 1.50
CA ALA A 47 -11.67 -12.93 0.88
C ALA A 47 -11.92 -11.44 0.60
N PHE A 48 -13.03 -11.11 -0.04
CA PHE A 48 -13.45 -9.74 -0.31
C PHE A 48 -13.60 -8.90 0.97
N ALA A 49 -14.29 -9.44 1.98
CA ALA A 49 -14.51 -8.75 3.25
C ALA A 49 -13.23 -8.56 4.06
N SER A 50 -12.29 -9.53 4.03
CA SER A 50 -11.00 -9.40 4.73
C SER A 50 -10.25 -8.15 4.30
N TYR A 51 -10.25 -7.88 3.02
CA TYR A 51 -9.60 -6.74 2.41
C TYR A 51 -10.24 -5.42 2.87
N ARG A 52 -11.56 -5.33 2.75
CA ARG A 52 -12.33 -4.14 3.15
C ARG A 52 -12.24 -3.83 4.62
N VAL A 53 -12.27 -4.87 5.46
CA VAL A 53 -12.12 -4.74 6.92
C VAL A 53 -10.74 -4.18 7.27
N LYS A 54 -9.68 -4.74 6.68
CA LYS A 54 -8.31 -4.27 6.93
C LYS A 54 -8.11 -2.84 6.45
N GLY A 55 -8.58 -2.50 5.24
CA GLY A 55 -8.51 -1.16 4.69
C GLY A 55 -9.23 -0.13 5.58
N ALA A 56 -10.46 -0.43 6.05
CA ALA A 56 -11.19 0.45 6.93
C ALA A 56 -10.46 0.70 8.26
N MET A 57 -9.87 -0.34 8.87
CA MET A 57 -9.05 -0.19 10.08
C MET A 57 -7.85 0.74 9.84
N ILE A 58 -7.12 0.54 8.74
CA ILE A 58 -5.94 1.33 8.41
C ILE A 58 -6.32 2.79 8.09
N ASP A 59 -7.41 3.01 7.35
CA ASP A 59 -7.88 4.36 7.02
C ASP A 59 -8.25 5.18 8.26
N GLU A 60 -8.89 4.54 9.26
CA GLU A 60 -9.20 5.22 10.52
C GLU A 60 -7.93 5.47 11.36
N LEU A 61 -7.00 4.52 11.39
CA LEU A 61 -5.71 4.71 12.06
C LEU A 61 -4.91 5.88 11.48
N ARG A 62 -4.97 6.09 10.17
CA ARG A 62 -4.31 7.24 9.52
C ARG A 62 -4.83 8.60 9.97
N LYS A 63 -6.08 8.67 10.44
CA LYS A 63 -6.68 9.92 10.93
C LYS A 63 -6.27 10.27 12.37
N LEU A 64 -5.65 9.33 13.09
CA LEU A 64 -5.23 9.53 14.47
C LEU A 64 -3.94 10.35 14.52
N SER A 65 -4.05 11.63 14.86
CA SER A 65 -2.91 12.58 14.93
C SER A 65 -1.89 12.28 16.03
N HIS A 66 -2.27 11.47 17.04
CA HIS A 66 -1.42 11.15 18.19
C HIS A 66 -0.48 9.95 17.99
N LEU A 67 -0.52 9.31 16.82
CA LEU A 67 0.38 8.18 16.55
C LEU A 67 1.82 8.66 16.30
N PRO A 68 2.83 7.99 16.88
CA PRO A 68 4.24 8.27 16.59
C PRO A 68 4.54 8.19 15.08
N ARG A 69 5.46 9.03 14.59
CA ARG A 69 5.88 9.08 13.18
C ARG A 69 6.19 7.69 12.58
N ARG A 70 6.95 6.86 13.30
CA ARG A 70 7.27 5.48 12.89
C ARG A 70 6.04 4.62 12.67
N MET A 71 4.97 4.90 13.41
CA MET A 71 3.73 4.17 13.29
C MET A 71 2.96 4.58 12.03
N HIS A 72 2.91 5.90 11.74
CA HIS A 72 2.37 6.41 10.47
C HIS A 72 3.12 5.85 9.26
N GLN A 73 4.45 5.81 9.30
CA GLN A 73 5.28 5.22 8.26
C GLN A 73 4.93 3.74 8.04
N ARG A 74 4.81 2.97 9.14
CA ARG A 74 4.44 1.55 9.08
C ARG A 74 3.04 1.33 8.50
N LEU A 75 2.07 2.17 8.86
CA LEU A 75 0.72 2.12 8.29
C LEU A 75 0.74 2.37 6.79
N ARG A 76 1.48 3.36 6.32
CA ARG A 76 1.60 3.66 4.89
C ARG A 76 2.26 2.53 4.11
N MET A 77 3.31 1.96 4.66
CA MET A 77 3.97 0.79 4.08
C MET A 77 2.99 -0.40 3.95
N LEU A 78 2.20 -0.68 5.00
CA LEU A 78 1.21 -1.75 4.98
C LEU A 78 0.07 -1.47 3.99
N SER A 79 -0.40 -0.21 3.91
CA SER A 79 -1.40 0.18 2.92
C SER A 79 -0.90 0.01 1.50
N ALA A 80 0.32 0.45 1.23
CA ALA A 80 0.93 0.34 -0.09
C ALA A 80 1.04 -1.12 -0.55
N ALA A 81 1.40 -2.03 0.37
CA ALA A 81 1.43 -3.46 0.10
C ALA A 81 0.02 -4.01 -0.22
N ASP A 82 -1.00 -3.59 0.53
CA ASP A 82 -2.38 -4.02 0.30
C ASP A 82 -2.92 -3.49 -1.03
N GLU A 83 -2.70 -2.23 -1.34
CA GLU A 83 -3.14 -1.60 -2.59
C GLU A 83 -2.45 -2.23 -3.81
N TYR A 84 -1.14 -2.52 -3.69
CA TYR A 84 -0.45 -3.28 -4.73
C TYR A 84 -1.05 -4.67 -4.89
N SER A 85 -1.30 -5.40 -3.81
CA SER A 85 -1.89 -6.74 -3.85
C SER A 85 -3.29 -6.71 -4.48
N GLU A 86 -4.12 -5.71 -4.18
CA GLU A 86 -5.43 -5.53 -4.81
C GLU A 86 -5.29 -5.24 -6.31
N SER A 87 -4.36 -4.37 -6.68
CA SER A 87 -4.11 -3.99 -8.06
C SER A 87 -3.56 -5.14 -8.90
N ALA A 88 -2.71 -5.99 -8.30
CA ALA A 88 -2.07 -7.12 -8.95
C ALA A 88 -2.90 -8.41 -8.96
N ALA A 89 -3.97 -8.49 -8.15
CA ALA A 89 -4.79 -9.69 -8.03
C ALA A 89 -5.29 -10.25 -9.38
N PRO A 90 -5.76 -9.43 -10.36
CA PRO A 90 -6.16 -9.93 -11.68
C PRO A 90 -5.02 -10.56 -12.47
N GLU A 91 -3.78 -10.04 -12.34
CA GLU A 91 -2.60 -10.59 -13.02
C GLU A 91 -2.19 -11.92 -12.40
N VAL A 92 -2.22 -12.03 -11.06
CA VAL A 92 -1.87 -13.25 -10.32
C VAL A 92 -2.89 -14.36 -10.56
N VAL A 93 -4.19 -14.04 -10.61
CA VAL A 93 -5.25 -15.01 -10.91
C VAL A 93 -5.16 -15.48 -12.37
N GLY A 94 -4.81 -14.59 -13.31
CA GLY A 94 -4.58 -14.94 -14.71
C GLY A 94 -3.31 -15.80 -14.93
N ALA A 95 -2.33 -15.70 -14.03
CA ALA A 95 -1.11 -16.50 -14.05
C ALA A 95 -1.28 -17.90 -13.42
N ASN A 96 -2.47 -18.25 -12.90
CA ASN A 96 -2.81 -19.60 -12.43
C ASN A 96 -2.99 -20.65 -13.57
N ALA A 97 -2.63 -20.31 -14.81
CA ALA A 97 -2.28 -21.33 -15.79
C ALA A 97 -1.12 -22.17 -15.20
N PRO A 98 -1.18 -23.51 -15.25
CA PRO A 98 -0.13 -24.33 -14.67
C PRO A 98 1.20 -23.87 -15.23
N SER A 99 2.06 -23.33 -14.36
CA SER A 99 3.42 -23.01 -14.75
C SER A 99 4.07 -24.32 -15.18
N GLU A 100 4.56 -24.37 -16.41
CA GLU A 100 5.13 -25.60 -16.98
C GLU A 100 6.38 -26.04 -16.24
N SER A 101 6.97 -25.14 -15.42
CA SER A 101 8.14 -25.47 -14.59
C SER A 101 8.08 -24.82 -13.21
N ARG A 102 8.74 -25.48 -12.23
CA ARG A 102 8.94 -24.95 -10.88
C ARG A 102 9.76 -23.64 -10.91
N GLU A 103 10.69 -23.53 -11.87
CA GLU A 103 11.53 -22.35 -12.03
C GLU A 103 10.73 -21.13 -12.47
N ASP A 104 9.74 -21.30 -13.34
CA ASP A 104 8.87 -20.20 -13.77
C ASP A 104 7.97 -19.72 -12.64
N ALA A 105 7.44 -20.64 -11.84
CA ALA A 105 6.68 -20.28 -10.65
C ALA A 105 7.53 -19.49 -9.64
N GLN A 106 8.79 -19.89 -9.45
CA GLN A 106 9.73 -19.19 -8.57
C GLN A 106 10.02 -17.77 -9.09
N ARG A 107 10.28 -17.61 -10.38
CA ARG A 107 10.53 -16.29 -11.01
C ARG A 107 9.34 -15.34 -10.85
N LEU A 108 8.12 -15.85 -11.08
CA LEU A 108 6.89 -15.08 -10.90
C LEU A 108 6.72 -14.62 -9.44
N LEU A 109 6.99 -15.51 -8.50
CA LEU A 109 6.94 -15.17 -7.07
C LEU A 109 7.99 -14.10 -6.72
N ASP A 110 9.22 -14.27 -7.15
CA ASP A 110 10.32 -13.32 -6.90
C ASP A 110 10.00 -11.95 -7.51
N GLU A 111 9.43 -11.91 -8.71
CA GLU A 111 9.00 -10.66 -9.34
C GLU A 111 7.85 -10.01 -8.57
N HIS A 112 6.86 -10.76 -8.14
CA HIS A 112 5.76 -10.26 -7.33
C HIS A 112 6.25 -9.69 -5.99
N MET A 113 7.14 -10.41 -5.31
CA MET A 113 7.76 -9.96 -4.06
C MET A 113 8.58 -8.68 -4.24
N ALA A 114 9.35 -8.58 -5.33
CA ALA A 114 10.11 -7.37 -5.63
C ALA A 114 9.20 -6.15 -5.89
N ARG A 115 8.11 -6.33 -6.64
CA ARG A 115 7.12 -5.26 -6.88
C ARG A 115 6.43 -4.84 -5.60
N MET A 116 6.05 -5.79 -4.74
CA MET A 116 5.46 -5.49 -3.43
C MET A 116 6.44 -4.70 -2.55
N ALA A 117 7.71 -5.09 -2.52
CA ALA A 117 8.74 -4.36 -1.78
C ALA A 117 8.91 -2.92 -2.31
N THR A 118 8.85 -2.72 -3.63
CA THR A 118 8.87 -1.38 -4.24
C THR A 118 7.67 -0.55 -3.80
N ALA A 119 6.46 -1.10 -3.82
CA ALA A 119 5.26 -0.41 -3.35
C ALA A 119 5.38 -0.03 -1.86
N MET A 120 5.87 -0.94 -1.03
CA MET A 120 6.11 -0.69 0.40
C MET A 120 7.15 0.43 0.61
N ALA A 121 8.22 0.45 -0.17
CA ALA A 121 9.24 1.50 -0.12
C ALA A 121 8.65 2.87 -0.53
N MET A 122 7.82 2.93 -1.57
CA MET A 122 7.10 4.15 -1.95
C MET A 122 6.19 4.64 -0.82
N GLY A 123 5.43 3.74 -0.18
CA GLY A 123 4.58 4.07 0.96
C GLY A 123 5.36 4.59 2.17
N LEU A 124 6.57 4.07 2.39
CA LEU A 124 7.45 4.50 3.48
C LEU A 124 8.09 5.85 3.19
N ILE A 125 8.76 5.98 2.04
CA ILE A 125 9.61 7.12 1.69
C ILE A 125 8.80 8.30 1.14
N GLY A 126 7.71 8.02 0.38
CA GLY A 126 6.86 9.01 -0.26
C GLY A 126 5.98 9.83 0.70
N SER A 127 5.95 9.49 1.99
CA SER A 127 5.05 10.12 2.95
C SER A 127 5.29 11.63 3.12
N PRO A 128 4.27 12.50 2.91
CA PRO A 128 4.37 13.94 3.21
C PRO A 128 4.68 14.23 4.68
N ALA A 129 4.29 13.36 5.61
CA ALA A 129 4.60 13.51 7.04
C ALA A 129 6.11 13.49 7.35
N LEU A 130 6.95 13.14 6.38
CA LEU A 130 8.41 13.23 6.52
C LEU A 130 8.95 14.65 6.24
N GLU A 131 8.16 15.51 5.59
CA GLU A 131 8.55 16.91 5.28
C GLU A 131 8.15 17.87 6.41
N GLU A 132 7.05 17.60 7.11
CA GLU A 132 6.57 18.41 8.22
C GLU A 132 7.16 17.89 9.54
N GLY A 133 8.35 18.36 9.86
CA GLY A 133 9.15 17.88 10.98
C GLY A 133 8.68 18.27 12.37
N GLU A 134 7.60 17.70 12.90
CA GLU A 134 7.46 17.56 14.34
C GLU A 134 8.23 16.34 14.83
N VAL A 135 9.52 16.55 15.09
CA VAL A 135 10.41 15.55 15.70
C VAL A 135 9.99 15.40 17.16
N THR A 136 9.22 14.38 17.47
CA THR A 136 9.04 14.01 18.88
C THR A 136 10.35 13.45 19.42
N ALA A 137 10.66 13.70 20.70
CA ALA A 137 11.90 13.28 21.36
C ALA A 137 12.14 11.75 21.32
N ALA A 138 11.17 10.95 20.88
CA ALA A 138 11.26 9.51 20.66
C ALA A 138 11.88 9.14 19.31
N ASP A 139 11.91 10.04 18.32
CA ASP A 139 12.49 9.82 16.99
C ASP A 139 13.95 10.30 16.93
N ARG A 140 14.83 9.65 17.67
CA ARG A 140 16.28 9.86 17.60
C ARG A 140 16.86 9.21 16.33
N GLU A 141 16.44 9.68 15.16
CA GLU A 141 17.16 9.38 13.92
C GLU A 141 18.44 10.19 13.87
N SER A 142 19.55 9.54 13.50
CA SER A 142 20.81 10.25 13.34
C SER A 142 20.73 11.23 12.16
N PRO A 143 21.54 12.30 12.14
CA PRO A 143 21.62 13.20 10.99
C PRO A 143 21.96 12.45 9.68
N GLU A 144 22.76 11.39 9.79
CA GLU A 144 23.15 10.51 8.69
C GLU A 144 21.94 9.76 8.13
N ASP A 145 21.09 9.19 9.00
CA ASP A 145 19.87 8.47 8.58
C ASP A 145 18.92 9.41 7.83
N ARG A 146 18.77 10.64 8.29
CA ARG A 146 17.94 11.67 7.62
C ARG A 146 18.48 12.04 6.24
N LEU A 147 19.82 12.12 6.10
CA LEU A 147 20.45 12.40 4.81
C LEU A 147 20.18 11.26 3.83
N VAL A 148 20.39 10.02 4.26
CA VAL A 148 20.11 8.83 3.45
C VAL A 148 18.64 8.79 3.03
N GLU A 149 17.71 9.02 3.96
CA GLU A 149 16.27 9.05 3.66
C GLU A 149 15.92 10.14 2.63
N ARG A 150 16.53 11.33 2.75
CA ARG A 150 16.33 12.42 1.78
C ARG A 150 16.83 12.03 0.39
N GLN A 151 18.03 11.47 0.29
CA GLN A 151 18.61 11.02 -0.98
C GLN A 151 17.77 9.94 -1.64
N LEU A 152 17.28 8.96 -0.86
CA LEU A 152 16.38 7.92 -1.35
C LEU A 152 15.06 8.50 -1.86
N ARG A 153 14.53 9.52 -1.18
CA ARG A 153 13.30 10.20 -1.62
C ARG A 153 13.49 10.97 -2.91
N GLU A 154 14.59 11.72 -3.03
CA GLU A 154 14.93 12.47 -4.25
C GLU A 154 15.12 11.51 -5.43
N MET A 155 15.85 10.42 -5.23
CA MET A 155 16.02 9.38 -6.24
C MET A 155 14.66 8.77 -6.66
N LEU A 156 13.82 8.41 -5.70
CA LEU A 156 12.51 7.83 -5.98
C LEU A 156 11.59 8.81 -6.73
N ARG A 157 11.59 10.09 -6.36
CA ARG A 157 10.84 11.15 -7.08
C ARG A 157 11.31 11.27 -8.53
N SER A 158 12.60 11.31 -8.76
CA SER A 158 13.18 11.37 -10.11
C SER A 158 12.77 10.16 -10.96
N GLU A 159 12.74 8.96 -10.39
CA GLU A 159 12.30 7.76 -11.11
C GLU A 159 10.78 7.77 -11.39
N VAL A 160 9.98 8.34 -10.49
CA VAL A 160 8.54 8.52 -10.71
C VAL A 160 8.28 9.54 -11.83
N GLU A 161 8.98 10.67 -11.85
CA GLU A 161 8.87 11.69 -12.89
C GLU A 161 9.26 11.16 -14.28
N ALA A 162 10.13 10.16 -14.34
CA ALA A 162 10.52 9.49 -15.58
C ALA A 162 9.51 8.44 -16.08
N LEU A 163 8.41 8.21 -15.36
CA LEU A 163 7.29 7.36 -15.82
C LEU A 163 6.45 8.08 -16.89
N PRO A 164 5.64 7.35 -17.68
CA PRO A 164 4.60 7.97 -18.49
C PRO A 164 3.67 8.84 -17.65
N GLU A 165 3.24 9.97 -18.19
CA GLU A 165 2.52 11.05 -17.49
C GLU A 165 1.38 10.55 -16.58
N GLN A 166 0.49 9.69 -17.09
CA GLN A 166 -0.61 9.15 -16.28
C GLN A 166 -0.15 8.24 -15.13
N GLU A 167 0.92 7.46 -15.35
CA GLU A 167 1.50 6.60 -14.32
C GLU A 167 2.20 7.45 -13.25
N ALA A 168 2.97 8.47 -13.68
CA ALA A 168 3.66 9.40 -12.80
C ALA A 168 2.66 10.16 -11.92
N GLU A 169 1.59 10.70 -12.52
CA GLU A 169 0.57 11.48 -11.82
C GLU A 169 -0.17 10.62 -10.78
N LEU A 170 -0.59 9.40 -11.15
CA LEU A 170 -1.25 8.48 -10.22
C LEU A 170 -0.34 8.15 -9.01
N VAL A 171 0.92 7.81 -9.27
CA VAL A 171 1.89 7.45 -8.22
C VAL A 171 2.23 8.67 -7.36
N ARG A 172 2.47 9.84 -7.96
CA ARG A 172 2.83 11.08 -7.26
C ARG A 172 1.73 11.49 -6.28
N ARG A 173 0.50 11.64 -6.75
CA ARG A 173 -0.63 12.06 -5.92
C ARG A 173 -0.92 11.06 -4.81
N HIS A 174 -0.88 9.79 -5.14
CA HIS A 174 -1.20 8.75 -4.16
C HIS A 174 -0.13 8.57 -3.09
N TYR A 175 1.14 8.39 -3.48
CA TYR A 175 2.23 8.07 -2.56
C TYR A 175 2.89 9.30 -1.92
N PHE A 176 3.06 10.39 -2.67
CA PHE A 176 3.79 11.57 -2.19
C PHE A 176 2.88 12.67 -1.66
N GLU A 177 1.67 12.82 -2.20
CA GLU A 177 0.69 13.79 -1.72
C GLU A 177 -0.31 13.18 -0.74
N GLY A 178 -0.35 11.84 -0.64
CA GLY A 178 -1.17 11.11 0.32
C GLY A 178 -2.65 11.05 -0.02
N GLU A 179 -3.00 11.35 -1.27
CA GLU A 179 -4.38 11.28 -1.74
C GLU A 179 -4.88 9.83 -1.80
N ARG A 180 -6.18 9.65 -1.63
CA ARG A 180 -6.80 8.33 -1.74
C ARG A 180 -6.77 7.85 -3.17
N PHE A 181 -6.36 6.61 -3.37
CA PHE A 181 -6.26 5.98 -4.70
C PHE A 181 -7.54 6.12 -5.53
N ASP A 182 -8.71 5.88 -4.92
CA ASP A 182 -10.00 5.99 -5.60
C ASP A 182 -10.30 7.43 -6.07
N HIS A 183 -9.89 8.46 -5.28
CA HIS A 183 -10.07 9.87 -5.66
C HIS A 183 -9.16 10.25 -6.83
N VAL A 184 -7.88 9.88 -6.77
CA VAL A 184 -6.94 10.14 -7.86
C VAL A 184 -7.41 9.48 -9.15
N ALA A 185 -7.88 8.23 -9.08
CA ALA A 185 -8.43 7.54 -10.24
C ALA A 185 -9.64 8.27 -10.83
N GLN A 186 -10.55 8.75 -9.98
CA GLN A 186 -11.74 9.51 -10.41
C GLN A 186 -11.36 10.83 -11.07
N ASP A 187 -10.44 11.60 -10.49
CA ASP A 187 -9.99 12.88 -11.01
C ASP A 187 -9.28 12.74 -12.37
N LEU A 188 -8.53 11.64 -12.54
CA LEU A 188 -7.89 11.30 -13.81
C LEU A 188 -8.85 10.71 -14.85
N GLY A 189 -10.15 10.59 -14.52
CA GLY A 189 -11.15 10.02 -15.42
C GLY A 189 -10.98 8.51 -15.67
N LEU A 190 -10.30 7.81 -14.76
CA LEU A 190 -9.98 6.40 -14.91
C LEU A 190 -11.03 5.50 -14.22
N SER A 191 -11.41 4.41 -14.88
CA SER A 191 -12.15 3.35 -14.18
C SER A 191 -11.25 2.68 -13.13
N LYS A 192 -11.86 2.12 -12.09
CA LYS A 192 -11.11 1.41 -11.03
C LYS A 192 -10.18 0.32 -11.60
N SER A 193 -10.69 -0.47 -12.55
CA SER A 193 -9.90 -1.53 -13.19
C SER A 193 -8.74 -0.99 -14.02
N TRP A 194 -8.93 0.17 -14.68
CA TRP A 194 -7.85 0.81 -15.43
C TRP A 194 -6.78 1.40 -14.51
N ALA A 195 -7.21 2.08 -13.46
CA ALA A 195 -6.31 2.64 -12.45
C ALA A 195 -5.45 1.53 -11.78
N SER A 196 -6.05 0.38 -11.44
CA SER A 196 -5.32 -0.77 -10.89
C SER A 196 -4.26 -1.29 -11.85
N ARG A 197 -4.60 -1.46 -13.14
CA ARG A 197 -3.63 -1.89 -14.16
C ARG A 197 -2.53 -0.85 -14.38
N LEU A 198 -2.88 0.44 -14.35
CA LEU A 198 -1.91 1.52 -14.47
C LEU A 198 -0.92 1.51 -13.30
N HIS A 199 -1.43 1.34 -12.08
CA HIS A 199 -0.64 1.23 -10.86
C HIS A 199 0.33 0.04 -10.90
N THR A 200 -0.16 -1.17 -11.24
CA THR A 200 0.68 -2.38 -11.34
C THR A 200 1.80 -2.19 -12.36
N ARG A 201 1.51 -1.55 -13.50
CA ARG A 201 2.54 -1.24 -14.51
C ARG A 201 3.56 -0.23 -14.01
N ALA A 202 3.12 0.83 -13.35
CA ALA A 202 4.00 1.84 -12.78
C ALA A 202 4.96 1.23 -11.75
N VAL A 203 4.43 0.44 -10.79
CA VAL A 203 5.23 -0.29 -9.81
C VAL A 203 6.22 -1.24 -10.50
N GLY A 204 5.78 -1.97 -11.52
CA GLY A 204 6.67 -2.88 -12.27
C GLY A 204 7.81 -2.15 -12.98
N ARG A 205 7.56 -0.97 -13.55
CA ARG A 205 8.61 -0.14 -14.18
C ARG A 205 9.59 0.40 -13.16
N LEU A 206 9.09 0.91 -12.03
CA LEU A 206 9.93 1.39 -10.93
C LEU A 206 10.79 0.27 -10.36
N THR A 207 10.23 -0.93 -10.15
CA THR A 207 10.98 -2.09 -9.67
C THR A 207 12.15 -2.42 -10.59
N LYS A 208 11.95 -2.39 -11.91
CA LYS A 208 13.02 -2.66 -12.88
C LYS A 208 14.12 -1.59 -12.88
N ARG A 209 13.77 -0.34 -12.65
CA ARG A 209 14.73 0.78 -12.62
C ARG A 209 15.52 0.84 -11.31
N LEU A 210 14.87 0.53 -10.19
CA LEU A 210 15.49 0.58 -8.86
C LEU A 210 16.39 -0.63 -8.58
N ARG A 211 16.14 -1.79 -9.19
CA ARG A 211 16.96 -3.00 -9.00
C ARG A 211 18.48 -2.81 -9.22
N PRO A 212 18.94 -2.07 -10.23
CA PRO A 212 20.38 -1.86 -10.43
C PRO A 212 21.04 -0.89 -9.45
N GLN A 213 20.23 -0.17 -8.64
CA GLN A 213 20.71 0.90 -7.76
C GLN A 213 20.77 0.49 -6.27
N ILE A 214 20.23 -0.70 -5.95
CA ILE A 214 20.25 -1.31 -4.62
C ILE A 214 21.19 -2.52 -4.65
#